data_b6d279eaa0d4c794bb3aca13a34c9c32
#
_entry.id   b6d279eaa0d4c794bb3aca13a34c9c32
#
_cell.length_a   1.000
_cell.length_b   1.000
_cell.length_c   1.000
_cell.angle_alpha   90.00
_cell.angle_beta   90.00
_cell.angle_gamma   90.00
#
_symmetry.space_group_name_H-M   'P 1'
#
loop_
_entity.id
_entity.type
_entity.pdbx_description
1 polymer ?
#
loop_
_entity_poly.entity_id
_entity_poly.type
_entity_poly.pdbx_seq_one_letter_code
_entity_poly.pdbx_strand_id
1 'polypeptide(L)'
;MKAKKLEYDHQLGDQLGELHKPLYTLLIEQDNLEKIDLFEGQEVRVGTNEYTVEGRIVYRNGKELERGKSTFDKETVTLLVPEEDIFITYIFPPQRFICSKKESADISWSISNQLIFSNNQVQVTLGESPIYLNNRLIKAEGLYPFEVGDRMKVSNYFIEKRKNQWKIGCLFEEPQLNKNRTLIQEKNNEYPMDFPEYRRSPRVNPIIYSGKIIINQPPQPIKPPKNSLIRAIVPALGMFTLTALSSIWTKGNPVMMLGMGGFSLLTAATTMSQYFEEKKDTKEQEKNRIQDYEAYLLKQVSDLERYYKEETNILHYNQPSISTITELIAKYDSRIYERMDYNEDFLQVSLGLGDKLSQLELQTNFDEQSKDEISQFARTVLQDYSLQKKVPITVNIFEATVGLVGNSEVTRTAVYNMLLQMAMFHSYLDVNFINLVQEQRYEKDWSEWRFLPHFNMQERNIRGFVHDARSRDAVLNSFYRIIQKRSQIKREMGEKDARFKPHYVLTIMDDSHLLGHSLNEYLAKDLTELGVTVIWVKEARRLLPETITTLIEYKNQNLSI
;
A
#
# COMPACT_ATOMS: atom_id res chain seq x y z
N MET A 1 -25.12 -5.33 6.56
CA MET A 1 -24.64 -5.37 5.16
C MET A 1 -23.49 -6.35 5.10
N LYS A 2 -23.64 -7.46 4.38
CA LYS A 2 -22.55 -8.42 4.21
C LYS A 2 -21.54 -7.80 3.26
N ALA A 3 -20.31 -7.49 3.72
CA ALA A 3 -19.21 -7.23 2.83
C ALA A 3 -19.06 -8.43 1.90
N LYS A 4 -19.36 -8.29 0.63
CA LYS A 4 -19.01 -9.27 -0.37
C LYS A 4 -17.49 -9.37 -0.37
N LYS A 5 -16.99 -10.54 -0.03
CA LYS A 5 -15.59 -10.91 -0.15
C LYS A 5 -15.18 -10.62 -1.59
N LEU A 6 -14.28 -9.67 -1.79
CA LEU A 6 -13.57 -9.49 -3.06
C LEU A 6 -12.66 -10.74 -3.23
N GLU A 7 -13.24 -11.85 -3.62
CA GLU A 7 -12.50 -12.91 -4.26
C GLU A 7 -12.17 -12.39 -5.65
N TYR A 8 -10.96 -11.92 -5.82
CA TYR A 8 -10.38 -11.74 -7.13
C TYR A 8 -10.45 -13.11 -7.82
N ASP A 9 -11.34 -13.22 -8.79
CA ASP A 9 -11.55 -14.47 -9.49
C ASP A 9 -10.33 -14.72 -10.39
N HIS A 10 -9.41 -15.56 -9.90
CA HIS A 10 -8.27 -16.02 -10.67
C HIS A 10 -8.68 -16.72 -11.99
N GLN A 11 -9.94 -17.14 -12.11
CA GLN A 11 -10.46 -17.73 -13.34
C GLN A 11 -10.59 -16.71 -14.48
N LEU A 12 -10.68 -15.40 -14.21
CA LEU A 12 -10.62 -14.37 -15.28
C LEU A 12 -9.24 -14.35 -15.97
N GLY A 13 -8.17 -14.73 -15.29
CA GLY A 13 -6.82 -14.88 -15.87
C GLY A 13 -6.69 -16.07 -16.82
N ASP A 14 -7.40 -17.16 -16.55
CA ASP A 14 -7.31 -18.41 -17.32
C ASP A 14 -8.13 -18.37 -18.64
N GLN A 15 -9.07 -17.44 -18.77
CA GLN A 15 -9.85 -17.22 -19.99
C GLN A 15 -9.22 -16.21 -20.96
N LEU A 16 -8.05 -15.68 -20.67
CA LEU A 16 -7.33 -14.68 -21.46
C LEU A 16 -6.68 -15.21 -22.74
N GLY A 17 -7.30 -16.15 -23.43
CA GLY A 17 -7.06 -16.38 -24.87
C GLY A 17 -7.66 -15.26 -25.75
N GLU A 18 -8.65 -14.55 -25.26
CA GLU A 18 -9.22 -13.36 -25.88
C GLU A 18 -8.94 -12.17 -24.98
N LEU A 19 -8.20 -11.18 -25.47
CA LEU A 19 -8.01 -9.87 -24.83
C LEU A 19 -9.39 -9.29 -24.50
N HIS A 20 -9.85 -9.41 -23.28
CA HIS A 20 -11.09 -8.77 -22.85
C HIS A 20 -10.90 -7.26 -22.96
N LYS A 21 -11.56 -6.68 -23.94
CA LYS A 21 -11.59 -5.22 -24.10
C LYS A 21 -12.44 -4.64 -22.97
N PRO A 22 -11.99 -3.58 -22.31
CA PRO A 22 -12.81 -2.92 -21.31
C PRO A 22 -14.09 -2.37 -21.95
N LEU A 23 -15.22 -2.55 -21.28
CA LEU A 23 -16.50 -1.98 -21.72
C LEU A 23 -16.46 -0.46 -21.63
N TYR A 24 -15.87 0.05 -20.55
CA TYR A 24 -15.75 1.48 -20.28
C TYR A 24 -14.37 1.83 -19.77
N THR A 25 -13.98 3.07 -20.00
CA THR A 25 -12.83 3.70 -19.34
C THR A 25 -13.33 4.88 -18.53
N LEU A 26 -12.96 4.93 -17.27
CA LEU A 26 -13.25 6.02 -16.37
C LEU A 26 -11.99 6.89 -16.23
N LEU A 27 -12.13 8.19 -16.46
CA LEU A 27 -11.09 9.18 -16.19
C LEU A 27 -11.56 10.06 -15.04
N ILE A 28 -10.78 10.11 -13.97
CA ILE A 28 -11.06 10.93 -12.79
C ILE A 28 -9.99 12.02 -12.69
N GLU A 29 -10.44 13.26 -12.79
CA GLU A 29 -9.60 14.46 -12.77
C GLU A 29 -9.72 15.18 -11.43
N GLN A 30 -8.64 15.17 -10.65
CA GLN A 30 -8.48 15.89 -9.38
C GLN A 30 -7.07 16.51 -9.35
N ASP A 31 -6.37 16.47 -8.21
CA ASP A 31 -4.93 16.77 -8.13
C ASP A 31 -4.09 15.75 -8.94
N ASN A 32 -4.61 14.54 -9.15
CA ASN A 32 -4.06 13.54 -10.05
C ASN A 32 -5.11 13.12 -11.07
N LEU A 33 -4.63 12.67 -12.23
CA LEU A 33 -5.47 12.03 -13.25
C LEU A 33 -5.43 10.52 -13.04
N GLU A 34 -6.57 9.90 -12.74
CA GLU A 34 -6.70 8.45 -12.65
C GLU A 34 -7.44 7.94 -13.88
N LYS A 35 -6.91 6.87 -14.49
CA LYS A 35 -7.54 6.14 -15.58
C LYS A 35 -7.84 4.73 -15.11
N ILE A 36 -9.09 4.32 -15.22
CA ILE A 36 -9.58 3.01 -14.79
C ILE A 36 -10.35 2.38 -15.93
N ASP A 37 -9.94 1.20 -16.35
CA ASP A 37 -10.68 0.41 -17.34
C ASP A 37 -11.68 -0.50 -16.60
N LEU A 38 -12.96 -0.43 -16.98
CA LEU A 38 -14.06 -1.12 -16.32
C LEU A 38 -14.58 -2.27 -17.19
N PHE A 39 -14.79 -3.42 -16.55
CA PHE A 39 -15.30 -4.64 -17.17
C PHE A 39 -16.67 -5.00 -16.60
N GLU A 40 -17.43 -5.84 -17.31
CA GLU A 40 -18.75 -6.27 -16.88
C GLU A 40 -18.70 -6.99 -15.52
N GLY A 41 -19.62 -6.63 -14.63
CA GLY A 41 -19.71 -7.20 -13.29
C GLY A 41 -18.61 -6.74 -12.32
N GLN A 42 -17.75 -5.81 -12.72
CA GLN A 42 -16.67 -5.29 -11.89
C GLN A 42 -17.17 -4.21 -10.93
N GLU A 43 -16.68 -4.26 -9.72
CA GLU A 43 -16.82 -3.23 -8.70
C GLU A 43 -15.44 -2.64 -8.38
N VAL A 44 -15.29 -1.33 -8.55
CA VAL A 44 -14.04 -0.61 -8.30
C VAL A 44 -14.28 0.51 -7.32
N ARG A 45 -13.44 0.62 -6.30
CA ARG A 45 -13.51 1.70 -5.32
C ARG A 45 -12.33 2.66 -5.50
N VAL A 46 -12.64 3.95 -5.68
CA VAL A 46 -11.67 5.03 -5.83
C VAL A 46 -11.93 6.08 -4.77
N GLY A 47 -11.01 6.23 -3.84
CA GLY A 47 -11.22 7.09 -2.68
C GLY A 47 -12.46 6.68 -1.89
N THR A 48 -13.41 7.59 -1.77
CA THR A 48 -14.71 7.36 -1.10
C THR A 48 -15.81 6.89 -2.05
N ASN A 49 -15.54 6.86 -3.35
CA ASN A 49 -16.53 6.55 -4.37
C ASN A 49 -16.40 5.10 -4.84
N GLU A 50 -17.55 4.45 -5.02
CA GLU A 50 -17.66 3.09 -5.51
C GLU A 50 -18.27 3.12 -6.92
N TYR A 51 -17.63 2.42 -7.85
CA TYR A 51 -18.08 2.30 -9.24
C TYR A 51 -18.39 0.84 -9.52
N THR A 52 -19.62 0.57 -9.97
CA THR A 52 -20.07 -0.78 -10.33
C THR A 52 -20.55 -0.81 -11.77
N VAL A 53 -20.27 -1.90 -12.47
CA VAL A 53 -20.75 -2.13 -13.83
C VAL A 53 -21.75 -3.27 -13.81
N GLU A 54 -23.02 -2.97 -14.12
CA GLU A 54 -24.07 -3.96 -14.18
C GLU A 54 -24.71 -3.94 -15.59
N GLY A 55 -24.52 -5.02 -16.33
CA GLY A 55 -24.87 -5.04 -17.74
C GLY A 55 -24.03 -4.03 -18.52
N ARG A 56 -24.67 -3.07 -19.17
CA ARG A 56 -24.01 -1.97 -19.90
C ARG A 56 -24.20 -0.61 -19.24
N ILE A 57 -24.41 -0.60 -17.93
CA ILE A 57 -24.62 0.64 -17.16
C ILE A 57 -23.57 0.71 -16.07
N VAL A 58 -23.00 1.89 -15.91
CA VAL A 58 -22.05 2.18 -14.84
C VAL A 58 -22.74 2.96 -13.75
N TYR A 59 -22.58 2.54 -12.51
CA TYR A 59 -23.11 3.23 -11.34
C TYR A 59 -21.98 3.80 -10.51
N ARG A 60 -22.18 5.01 -9.97
CA ARG A 60 -21.32 5.64 -8.97
C ARG A 60 -22.11 5.77 -7.67
N ASN A 61 -21.65 5.09 -6.61
CA ASN A 61 -22.33 5.06 -5.31
C ASN A 61 -23.83 4.70 -5.44
N GLY A 62 -24.16 3.75 -6.31
CA GLY A 62 -25.54 3.32 -6.57
C GLY A 62 -26.39 4.26 -7.45
N LYS A 63 -25.81 5.33 -8.00
CA LYS A 63 -26.47 6.21 -8.99
C LYS A 63 -25.87 5.98 -10.36
N GLU A 64 -26.71 5.93 -11.38
CA GLU A 64 -26.29 5.79 -12.77
C GLU A 64 -25.34 6.94 -13.17
N LEU A 65 -24.23 6.60 -13.82
CA LEU A 65 -23.26 7.53 -14.36
C LEU A 65 -23.42 7.58 -15.88
N GLU A 66 -23.81 8.74 -16.39
CA GLU A 66 -23.98 8.94 -17.82
C GLU A 66 -22.63 8.96 -18.56
N ARG A 67 -22.64 8.49 -19.82
CA ARG A 67 -21.50 8.58 -20.75
C ARG A 67 -21.13 10.03 -21.00
N GLY A 68 -19.85 10.35 -20.92
CA GLY A 68 -19.34 11.70 -21.07
C GLY A 68 -18.77 12.28 -19.80
N LYS A 69 -18.68 13.60 -19.74
CA LYS A 69 -18.04 14.34 -18.67
C LYS A 69 -19.07 14.79 -17.62
N SER A 70 -18.89 14.38 -16.38
CA SER A 70 -19.69 14.74 -15.22
C SER A 70 -18.81 15.42 -14.16
N THR A 71 -19.26 16.54 -13.61
CA THR A 71 -18.51 17.27 -12.58
C THR A 71 -19.19 17.10 -11.22
N PHE A 72 -18.43 16.71 -10.21
CA PHE A 72 -18.87 16.51 -8.83
C PHE A 72 -17.98 17.33 -7.90
N ASP A 73 -18.50 18.15 -7.06
CA ASP A 73 -17.83 19.03 -6.08
C ASP A 73 -16.37 19.43 -6.39
N LYS A 74 -15.43 18.49 -6.27
CA LYS A 74 -13.99 18.69 -6.43
C LYS A 74 -13.34 17.81 -7.50
N GLU A 75 -14.12 16.99 -8.19
CA GLU A 75 -13.63 16.07 -9.20
C GLU A 75 -14.44 16.15 -10.49
N THR A 76 -13.76 15.90 -11.60
CA THR A 76 -14.43 15.68 -12.88
C THR A 76 -14.23 14.24 -13.29
N VAL A 77 -15.33 13.55 -13.53
CA VAL A 77 -15.36 12.15 -13.93
C VAL A 77 -15.83 12.07 -15.37
N THR A 78 -15.05 11.40 -16.22
CA THR A 78 -15.42 11.18 -17.62
C THR A 78 -15.56 9.69 -17.86
N LEU A 79 -16.76 9.25 -18.25
CA LEU A 79 -17.05 7.87 -18.62
C LEU A 79 -16.99 7.72 -20.15
N LEU A 80 -16.15 6.81 -20.64
CA LEU A 80 -15.85 6.63 -22.06
C LEU A 80 -16.08 5.18 -22.49
N VAL A 81 -16.51 5.00 -23.73
CA VAL A 81 -16.40 3.74 -24.46
C VAL A 81 -15.12 3.79 -25.30
N PRO A 82 -14.08 3.01 -24.96
CA PRO A 82 -12.73 3.21 -25.53
C PRO A 82 -12.65 3.16 -27.06
N GLU A 83 -13.47 2.33 -27.70
CA GLU A 83 -13.47 2.16 -29.16
C GLU A 83 -14.24 3.27 -29.90
N GLU A 84 -15.20 3.91 -29.23
CA GLU A 84 -16.08 4.92 -29.83
C GLU A 84 -15.66 6.34 -29.48
N ASP A 85 -15.17 6.57 -28.26
CA ASP A 85 -14.95 7.90 -27.72
C ASP A 85 -13.50 8.36 -27.76
N ILE A 86 -12.55 7.47 -28.06
CA ILE A 86 -11.12 7.81 -28.08
C ILE A 86 -10.58 7.72 -29.51
N PHE A 87 -10.31 8.86 -30.11
CA PHE A 87 -9.71 8.97 -31.44
C PHE A 87 -8.20 9.14 -31.31
N ILE A 88 -7.43 8.25 -31.94
CA ILE A 88 -5.97 8.23 -31.84
C ILE A 88 -5.36 8.45 -33.23
N THR A 89 -4.41 9.39 -33.30
CA THR A 89 -3.61 9.65 -34.50
C THR A 89 -2.12 9.65 -34.12
N TYR A 90 -1.30 9.04 -34.98
CA TYR A 90 0.15 9.03 -34.82
C TYR A 90 0.79 10.06 -35.76
N ILE A 91 1.71 10.84 -35.25
CA ILE A 91 2.35 11.92 -35.99
C ILE A 91 3.87 11.87 -35.86
N PHE A 92 4.56 12.43 -36.85
CA PHE A 92 5.97 12.83 -36.75
C PHE A 92 6.01 14.33 -36.45
N PRO A 93 6.28 14.74 -35.17
CA PRO A 93 6.19 16.15 -34.80
C PRO A 93 7.32 16.95 -35.45
N PRO A 94 7.08 18.23 -35.81
CA PRO A 94 8.14 19.13 -36.18
C PRO A 94 9.02 19.44 -34.95
N GLN A 95 10.20 20.06 -35.19
CA GLN A 95 11.10 20.43 -34.08
C GLN A 95 10.44 21.31 -33.02
N ARG A 96 9.48 22.13 -33.43
CA ARG A 96 8.65 22.94 -32.55
C ARG A 96 7.19 22.63 -32.83
N PHE A 97 6.52 21.98 -31.87
CA PHE A 97 5.12 21.58 -31.97
C PHE A 97 4.26 22.45 -31.05
N ILE A 98 3.23 23.07 -31.60
CA ILE A 98 2.41 24.07 -30.91
C ILE A 98 0.96 23.61 -30.83
N CYS A 99 0.42 23.62 -29.61
CA CYS A 99 -1.00 23.41 -29.35
C CYS A 99 -1.60 24.69 -28.78
N SER A 100 -2.56 25.28 -29.44
CA SER A 100 -3.19 26.53 -29.00
C SER A 100 -4.52 26.78 -29.69
N LYS A 101 -5.22 27.86 -29.27
CA LYS A 101 -6.46 28.31 -29.89
C LYS A 101 -6.29 28.87 -31.32
N LYS A 102 -5.03 29.09 -31.77
CA LYS A 102 -4.76 29.65 -33.09
C LYS A 102 -4.90 28.62 -34.20
N GLU A 103 -5.57 28.90 -35.26
CA GLU A 103 -5.68 28.02 -36.44
C GLU A 103 -4.32 27.64 -37.07
N SER A 104 -3.31 28.50 -36.89
CA SER A 104 -1.93 28.23 -37.35
C SER A 104 -1.15 27.28 -36.47
N ALA A 105 -1.70 26.81 -35.33
CA ALA A 105 -1.07 25.83 -34.46
C ALA A 105 -1.04 24.43 -35.10
N ASP A 106 -0.17 23.54 -34.60
CA ASP A 106 -0.11 22.15 -35.03
C ASP A 106 -1.32 21.34 -34.55
N ILE A 107 -1.80 21.65 -33.33
CA ILE A 107 -3.13 21.29 -32.85
C ILE A 107 -3.88 22.58 -32.54
N SER A 108 -5.01 22.76 -33.20
CA SER A 108 -5.95 23.83 -32.91
C SER A 108 -7.05 23.32 -32.00
N TRP A 109 -7.24 23.96 -30.83
CA TRP A 109 -8.29 23.62 -29.87
C TRP A 109 -9.08 24.84 -29.38
N SER A 110 -10.24 24.61 -28.80
CA SER A 110 -11.14 25.68 -28.36
C SER A 110 -10.74 26.32 -27.02
N ILE A 111 -9.82 25.71 -26.28
CA ILE A 111 -9.41 26.13 -24.94
C ILE A 111 -8.32 27.21 -24.95
N SER A 112 -8.22 27.98 -23.87
CA SER A 112 -7.24 29.07 -23.74
C SER A 112 -5.82 28.63 -23.39
N ASN A 113 -5.66 27.38 -22.96
CA ASN A 113 -4.36 26.79 -22.66
C ASN A 113 -3.42 26.78 -23.91
N GLN A 114 -2.12 26.98 -23.69
CA GLN A 114 -1.13 26.87 -24.76
C GLN A 114 0.02 25.95 -24.35
N LEU A 115 0.40 25.06 -25.24
CA LEU A 115 1.56 24.19 -25.09
C LEU A 115 2.51 24.39 -26.27
N ILE A 116 3.79 24.55 -25.98
CA ILE A 116 4.84 24.63 -26.99
C ILE A 116 5.92 23.60 -26.66
N PHE A 117 6.00 22.57 -27.46
CA PHE A 117 7.00 21.52 -27.31
C PHE A 117 8.24 21.83 -28.14
N SER A 118 9.42 21.77 -27.55
CA SER A 118 10.70 21.94 -28.23
C SER A 118 11.83 21.34 -27.39
N ASN A 119 12.82 20.73 -28.02
CA ASN A 119 14.05 20.26 -27.38
C ASN A 119 13.85 19.44 -26.10
N ASN A 120 12.90 18.47 -26.13
CA ASN A 120 12.54 17.63 -24.99
C ASN A 120 11.94 18.40 -23.79
N GLN A 121 11.39 19.55 -24.03
CA GLN A 121 10.69 20.37 -23.04
C GLN A 121 9.35 20.83 -23.58
N VAL A 122 8.43 21.12 -22.70
CA VAL A 122 7.16 21.75 -23.00
C VAL A 122 7.01 23.04 -22.21
N GLN A 123 6.79 24.12 -22.89
CA GLN A 123 6.37 25.38 -22.28
C GLN A 123 4.86 25.34 -22.09
N VAL A 124 4.42 25.48 -20.86
CA VAL A 124 3.01 25.44 -20.46
C VAL A 124 2.53 26.84 -20.13
N THR A 125 1.46 27.29 -20.78
CA THR A 125 0.68 28.47 -20.39
C THR A 125 -0.68 27.97 -19.93
N LEU A 126 -1.04 28.29 -18.68
CA LEU A 126 -2.28 27.87 -18.06
C LEU A 126 -3.47 28.64 -18.63
N GLY A 127 -4.59 27.99 -18.73
CA GLY A 127 -5.87 28.54 -19.18
C GLY A 127 -7.00 27.97 -18.36
N GLU A 128 -8.16 27.82 -18.98
CA GLU A 128 -9.38 27.39 -18.30
C GLU A 128 -9.39 25.89 -17.93
N SER A 129 -8.64 25.07 -18.67
CA SER A 129 -8.65 23.61 -18.47
C SER A 129 -7.43 23.15 -17.68
N PRO A 130 -7.59 22.16 -16.78
CA PRO A 130 -6.48 21.56 -16.07
C PRO A 130 -5.52 20.88 -17.04
N ILE A 131 -4.21 20.95 -16.75
CA ILE A 131 -3.15 20.29 -17.50
C ILE A 131 -2.49 19.25 -16.60
N TYR A 132 -2.42 18.01 -17.08
CA TYR A 132 -1.76 16.92 -16.37
C TYR A 132 -0.53 16.47 -17.13
N LEU A 133 0.60 16.42 -16.46
CA LEU A 133 1.83 15.79 -16.95
C LEU A 133 2.08 14.53 -16.14
N ASN A 134 2.14 13.39 -16.82
CA ASN A 134 2.28 12.08 -16.18
C ASN A 134 1.29 11.87 -15.04
N ASN A 135 0.03 12.19 -15.29
CA ASN A 135 -1.11 12.08 -14.37
C ASN A 135 -1.12 13.09 -13.21
N ARG A 136 -0.18 14.05 -13.16
CA ARG A 136 -0.13 15.09 -12.12
C ARG A 136 -0.57 16.43 -12.65
N LEU A 137 -1.35 17.14 -11.87
CA LEU A 137 -1.81 18.48 -12.19
C LEU A 137 -0.65 19.47 -12.18
N ILE A 138 -0.47 20.19 -13.29
CA ILE A 138 0.44 21.33 -13.38
C ILE A 138 -0.24 22.54 -12.74
N LYS A 139 0.38 23.09 -11.69
CA LYS A 139 -0.16 24.24 -10.92
C LYS A 139 0.50 25.58 -11.27
N ALA A 140 1.57 25.60 -12.05
CA ALA A 140 2.28 26.80 -12.43
C ALA A 140 2.61 26.82 -13.92
N GLU A 141 2.69 28.01 -14.49
CA GLU A 141 3.21 28.21 -15.85
C GLU A 141 4.72 28.05 -15.85
N GLY A 142 5.27 27.50 -16.92
CA GLY A 142 6.72 27.33 -17.03
C GLY A 142 7.16 26.31 -18.06
N LEU A 143 8.44 25.98 -18.00
CA LEU A 143 9.08 24.95 -18.80
C LEU A 143 9.15 23.65 -17.99
N TYR A 144 8.65 22.58 -18.59
CA TYR A 144 8.66 21.24 -18.01
C TYR A 144 9.41 20.28 -18.93
N PRO A 145 10.19 19.33 -18.40
CA PRO A 145 10.74 18.26 -19.22
C PRO A 145 9.62 17.43 -19.85
N PHE A 146 9.81 17.05 -21.12
CA PHE A 146 8.88 16.19 -21.85
C PHE A 146 9.69 15.20 -22.67
N GLU A 147 9.93 14.05 -22.09
CA GLU A 147 10.80 13.01 -22.64
C GLU A 147 10.02 11.83 -23.22
N VAL A 148 10.72 10.87 -23.82
CA VAL A 148 10.09 9.67 -24.37
C VAL A 148 9.41 8.88 -23.24
N GLY A 149 8.13 8.57 -23.40
CA GLY A 149 7.27 7.93 -22.41
C GLY A 149 6.37 8.90 -21.66
N ASP A 150 6.69 10.21 -21.67
CA ASP A 150 5.85 11.20 -20.99
C ASP A 150 4.51 11.40 -21.67
N ARG A 151 3.50 11.62 -20.86
CA ARG A 151 2.11 11.82 -21.28
C ARG A 151 1.57 13.13 -20.74
N MET A 152 0.93 13.88 -21.60
CA MET A 152 0.24 15.09 -21.21
C MET A 152 -1.24 15.01 -21.57
N LYS A 153 -2.10 15.45 -20.64
CA LYS A 153 -3.55 15.58 -20.87
C LYS A 153 -3.97 17.02 -20.66
N VAL A 154 -4.68 17.57 -21.62
CA VAL A 154 -5.30 18.89 -21.55
C VAL A 154 -6.70 18.82 -22.13
N SER A 155 -7.72 19.13 -21.33
CA SER A 155 -9.11 18.97 -21.73
C SER A 155 -9.37 17.59 -22.32
N ASN A 156 -9.77 17.50 -23.58
CA ASN A 156 -10.03 16.24 -24.28
C ASN A 156 -8.82 15.64 -24.99
N TYR A 157 -7.68 16.34 -25.00
CA TYR A 157 -6.48 15.91 -25.72
C TYR A 157 -5.51 15.15 -24.82
N PHE A 158 -4.91 14.09 -25.41
CA PHE A 158 -3.80 13.32 -24.83
C PHE A 158 -2.63 13.37 -25.79
N ILE A 159 -1.47 13.70 -25.30
CA ILE A 159 -0.23 13.76 -26.05
C ILE A 159 0.78 12.85 -25.37
N GLU A 160 1.23 11.81 -26.07
CA GLU A 160 2.25 10.89 -25.57
C GLU A 160 3.45 10.91 -26.51
N LYS A 161 4.63 11.19 -25.96
CA LYS A 161 5.87 11.19 -26.71
C LYS A 161 6.46 9.79 -26.77
N ARG A 162 6.63 9.27 -27.98
CA ARG A 162 7.29 7.99 -28.26
C ARG A 162 8.63 8.22 -28.95
N LYS A 163 9.45 7.18 -29.00
CA LYS A 163 10.83 7.25 -29.49
C LYS A 163 10.94 7.91 -30.88
N ASN A 164 10.09 7.53 -31.83
CA ASN A 164 10.15 7.97 -33.20
C ASN A 164 8.90 8.73 -33.66
N GLN A 165 7.88 8.84 -32.86
CA GLN A 165 6.57 9.40 -33.21
C GLN A 165 5.85 9.88 -31.95
N TRP A 166 4.81 10.68 -32.15
CA TRP A 166 3.93 11.05 -31.05
C TRP A 166 2.56 10.44 -31.26
N LYS A 167 1.92 10.03 -30.17
CA LYS A 167 0.55 9.58 -30.13
C LYS A 167 -0.34 10.70 -29.64
N ILE A 168 -1.22 11.18 -30.50
CA ILE A 168 -2.21 12.21 -30.18
C ILE A 168 -3.55 11.53 -30.04
N GLY A 169 -4.19 11.65 -28.89
CA GLY A 169 -5.54 11.18 -28.63
C GLY A 169 -6.46 12.38 -28.39
N CYS A 170 -7.70 12.26 -28.86
CA CYS A 170 -8.75 13.19 -28.49
C CYS A 170 -10.00 12.42 -28.08
N LEU A 171 -10.73 12.91 -27.07
CA LEU A 171 -11.97 12.35 -26.61
C LEU A 171 -13.13 12.93 -27.42
N PHE A 172 -14.05 12.05 -27.84
CA PHE A 172 -15.32 12.36 -28.51
C PHE A 172 -15.21 12.95 -29.93
N GLU A 173 -14.03 13.32 -30.39
CA GLU A 173 -13.80 13.90 -31.72
C GLU A 173 -12.41 13.58 -32.26
N GLU A 174 -12.23 13.69 -33.56
CA GLU A 174 -10.89 13.57 -34.16
C GLU A 174 -10.00 14.76 -33.81
N PRO A 175 -8.68 14.52 -33.54
CA PRO A 175 -7.75 15.61 -33.27
C PRO A 175 -7.66 16.59 -34.44
N GLN A 176 -7.85 17.87 -34.18
CA GLN A 176 -7.75 18.94 -35.19
C GLN A 176 -6.27 19.24 -35.48
N LEU A 177 -5.67 18.47 -36.38
CA LEU A 177 -4.26 18.55 -36.75
C LEU A 177 -4.05 19.40 -38.00
N ASN A 178 -3.04 20.26 -37.99
CA ASN A 178 -2.63 21.01 -39.16
C ASN A 178 -1.80 20.12 -40.12
N LYS A 179 -2.46 19.57 -41.11
CA LYS A 179 -1.86 18.65 -42.10
C LYS A 179 -0.71 19.25 -42.92
N ASN A 180 -0.59 20.59 -42.98
CA ASN A 180 0.50 21.26 -43.69
C ASN A 180 1.82 21.29 -42.91
N ARG A 181 1.78 21.10 -41.59
CA ARG A 181 2.94 21.14 -40.69
C ARG A 181 3.26 19.81 -40.03
N THR A 182 2.29 18.91 -39.98
CA THR A 182 2.38 17.66 -39.24
C THR A 182 2.23 16.49 -40.19
N LEU A 183 3.22 15.61 -40.27
CA LEU A 183 3.12 14.36 -41.02
C LEU A 183 2.30 13.35 -40.22
N ILE A 184 1.15 12.99 -40.76
CA ILE A 184 0.28 11.96 -40.19
C ILE A 184 0.72 10.61 -40.74
N GLN A 185 0.91 9.64 -39.85
CA GLN A 185 1.19 8.28 -40.26
C GLN A 185 -0.12 7.56 -40.55
N GLU A 186 -0.32 7.10 -41.80
CA GLU A 186 -1.45 6.27 -42.15
C GLU A 186 -1.36 4.89 -41.48
N LYS A 187 -2.50 4.41 -41.01
CA LYS A 187 -2.63 3.11 -40.35
C LYS A 187 -2.49 1.97 -41.39
N ASN A 188 -1.28 1.53 -41.66
CA ASN A 188 -1.02 0.43 -42.60
C ASN A 188 -0.41 -0.81 -41.92
N ASN A 189 -0.69 -1.06 -40.66
CA ASN A 189 -0.04 -2.15 -39.92
C ASN A 189 -1.01 -3.26 -39.56
N GLU A 190 -0.59 -4.48 -39.80
CA GLU A 190 -1.24 -5.70 -39.31
C GLU A 190 -1.26 -5.79 -37.79
N TYR A 191 -0.38 -5.01 -37.12
CA TYR A 191 -0.30 -4.91 -35.67
C TYR A 191 -0.64 -3.50 -35.21
N PRO A 192 -1.28 -3.35 -34.04
CA PRO A 192 -1.47 -2.05 -33.41
C PRO A 192 -0.15 -1.29 -33.28
N MET A 193 -0.16 0.02 -33.52
CA MET A 193 1.05 0.87 -33.45
C MET A 193 1.71 0.89 -32.05
N ASP A 194 0.97 0.53 -31.04
CA ASP A 194 1.43 0.39 -29.65
C ASP A 194 1.94 -1.02 -29.31
N PHE A 195 1.92 -1.96 -30.29
CA PHE A 195 2.57 -3.25 -30.10
C PHE A 195 4.11 -3.10 -30.20
N PRO A 196 4.91 -3.66 -29.30
CA PRO A 196 4.58 -4.51 -28.17
C PRO A 196 4.42 -3.76 -26.82
N GLU A 197 3.95 -2.51 -26.83
CA GLU A 197 3.81 -1.76 -25.58
C GLU A 197 2.76 -2.38 -24.67
N TYR A 198 3.17 -2.63 -23.43
CA TYR A 198 2.29 -3.17 -22.42
C TYR A 198 1.26 -2.12 -21.95
N ARG A 199 -0.02 -2.47 -22.00
CA ARG A 199 -1.10 -1.66 -21.43
C ARG A 199 -1.30 -2.05 -19.97
N ARG A 200 -1.15 -1.10 -19.07
CA ARG A 200 -1.37 -1.34 -17.65
C ARG A 200 -2.84 -1.56 -17.36
N SER A 201 -3.13 -2.60 -16.61
CA SER A 201 -4.45 -2.80 -16.04
C SER A 201 -4.70 -1.84 -14.88
N PRO A 202 -5.97 -1.55 -14.56
CA PRO A 202 -6.30 -0.81 -13.35
C PRO A 202 -5.81 -1.57 -12.13
N ARG A 203 -5.26 -0.83 -11.18
CA ARG A 203 -4.76 -1.41 -9.95
C ARG A 203 -5.88 -1.61 -8.94
N VAL A 204 -6.00 -2.80 -8.41
CA VAL A 204 -6.80 -3.07 -7.22
C VAL A 204 -5.92 -2.81 -5.99
N ASN A 205 -6.26 -1.80 -5.20
CA ASN A 205 -5.54 -1.47 -3.96
C ASN A 205 -6.46 -1.72 -2.76
N PRO A 206 -6.45 -2.92 -2.18
CA PRO A 206 -7.31 -3.24 -1.05
C PRO A 206 -6.90 -2.41 0.17
N ILE A 207 -7.89 -1.82 0.83
CA ILE A 207 -7.69 -0.95 1.99
C ILE A 207 -7.70 -1.79 3.26
N ILE A 208 -6.68 -1.63 4.09
CA ILE A 208 -6.64 -2.23 5.41
C ILE A 208 -7.56 -1.43 6.35
N TYR A 209 -8.42 -2.13 7.06
CA TYR A 209 -9.26 -1.50 8.07
C TYR A 209 -8.40 -0.98 9.24
N SER A 210 -8.37 0.32 9.42
CA SER A 210 -7.62 1.04 10.47
C SER A 210 -8.54 1.61 11.55
N GLY A 211 -9.52 0.81 11.99
CA GLY A 211 -10.48 1.23 13.01
C GLY A 211 -10.00 0.98 14.43
N LYS A 212 -10.75 1.54 15.40
CA LYS A 212 -10.55 1.28 16.84
C LYS A 212 -11.54 0.23 17.31
N ILE A 213 -11.04 -0.80 17.96
CA ILE A 213 -11.89 -1.77 18.68
C ILE A 213 -11.64 -1.60 20.17
N ILE A 214 -12.72 -1.33 20.89
CA ILE A 214 -12.67 -1.17 22.34
C ILE A 214 -13.20 -2.45 22.98
N ILE A 215 -12.36 -3.11 23.78
CA ILE A 215 -12.79 -4.23 24.59
C ILE A 215 -13.07 -3.71 25.99
N ASN A 216 -14.32 -3.82 26.40
CA ASN A 216 -14.77 -3.35 27.71
C ASN A 216 -14.23 -4.21 28.84
N GLN A 217 -13.98 -3.58 29.97
CA GLN A 217 -13.59 -4.27 31.18
C GLN A 217 -14.68 -5.25 31.68
N PRO A 218 -14.32 -6.45 32.18
CA PRO A 218 -15.28 -7.33 32.81
C PRO A 218 -15.92 -6.65 34.03
N PRO A 219 -17.17 -6.92 34.32
CA PRO A 219 -17.80 -6.47 35.55
C PRO A 219 -16.97 -6.88 36.78
N GLN A 220 -16.99 -6.09 37.84
CA GLN A 220 -16.18 -6.38 39.04
C GLN A 220 -16.52 -7.73 39.64
N PRO A 221 -15.52 -8.49 40.15
CA PRO A 221 -15.76 -9.78 40.82
C PRO A 221 -16.70 -9.63 42.02
N ILE A 222 -17.64 -10.54 42.12
CA ILE A 222 -18.60 -10.55 43.21
C ILE A 222 -17.90 -11.13 44.46
N LYS A 223 -17.76 -10.29 45.47
CA LYS A 223 -17.05 -10.68 46.68
C LYS A 223 -17.96 -11.56 47.52
N PRO A 224 -17.52 -12.76 47.95
CA PRO A 224 -18.30 -13.59 48.85
C PRO A 224 -18.52 -12.86 50.18
N PRO A 225 -19.63 -13.11 50.84
CA PRO A 225 -19.95 -12.47 52.12
C PRO A 225 -18.88 -12.79 53.15
N LYS A 226 -18.15 -11.72 53.61
CA LYS A 226 -17.08 -11.86 54.59
C LYS A 226 -17.69 -11.95 56.01
N ASN A 227 -17.36 -13.01 56.73
CA ASN A 227 -17.58 -13.13 58.16
C ASN A 227 -19.04 -13.05 58.67
N SER A 228 -20.01 -13.22 57.81
CA SER A 228 -21.43 -13.18 58.25
C SER A 228 -21.77 -14.31 59.23
N LEU A 229 -21.20 -15.50 59.04
CA LEU A 229 -21.41 -16.63 59.96
C LEU A 229 -20.95 -16.37 61.41
N ILE A 230 -19.74 -15.83 61.56
CA ILE A 230 -19.20 -15.55 62.93
C ILE A 230 -20.03 -14.45 63.59
N ARG A 231 -20.38 -13.38 62.84
CA ARG A 231 -21.17 -12.26 63.37
C ARG A 231 -22.60 -12.67 63.70
N ALA A 232 -23.16 -13.68 63.04
CA ALA A 232 -24.53 -14.15 63.22
C ALA A 232 -24.62 -15.24 64.32
N ILE A 233 -23.64 -16.14 64.36
CA ILE A 233 -23.64 -17.27 65.29
C ILE A 233 -23.15 -16.85 66.68
N VAL A 234 -22.16 -15.94 66.78
CA VAL A 234 -21.62 -15.52 68.08
C VAL A 234 -22.65 -14.85 68.99
N PRO A 235 -23.50 -13.90 68.51
CA PRO A 235 -24.56 -13.35 69.37
C PRO A 235 -25.61 -14.39 69.78
N ALA A 236 -26.00 -15.27 68.86
CA ALA A 236 -27.01 -16.31 69.14
C ALA A 236 -26.50 -17.33 70.16
N LEU A 237 -25.25 -17.77 70.02
CA LEU A 237 -24.59 -18.65 70.99
C LEU A 237 -24.36 -17.91 72.33
N GLY A 238 -23.99 -16.65 72.28
CA GLY A 238 -23.82 -15.80 73.46
C GLY A 238 -25.12 -15.63 74.26
N MET A 239 -26.23 -15.38 73.57
CA MET A 239 -27.55 -15.32 74.17
C MET A 239 -27.98 -16.66 74.73
N PHE A 240 -27.72 -17.75 73.99
CA PHE A 240 -28.04 -19.13 74.47
C PHE A 240 -27.23 -19.46 75.72
N THR A 241 -25.93 -19.17 75.76
CA THR A 241 -25.08 -19.43 76.92
C THR A 241 -25.45 -18.55 78.11
N LEU A 242 -25.75 -17.26 77.90
CA LEU A 242 -26.21 -16.35 78.93
C LEU A 242 -27.57 -16.78 79.49
N THR A 243 -28.51 -17.20 78.66
CA THR A 243 -29.82 -17.72 79.14
C THR A 243 -29.68 -19.06 79.85
N ALA A 244 -28.79 -19.91 79.41
CA ALA A 244 -28.51 -21.20 80.11
C ALA A 244 -27.89 -20.96 81.49
N LEU A 245 -26.86 -20.09 81.58
CA LEU A 245 -26.20 -19.69 82.84
C LEU A 245 -27.14 -18.97 83.79
N SER A 246 -27.96 -18.04 83.32
CA SER A 246 -28.94 -17.35 84.15
C SER A 246 -30.01 -18.26 84.70
N SER A 247 -30.46 -19.25 83.92
CA SER A 247 -31.43 -20.24 84.31
C SER A 247 -30.92 -21.19 85.42
N ILE A 248 -29.63 -21.52 85.35
CA ILE A 248 -28.99 -22.35 86.38
C ILE A 248 -28.87 -21.55 87.68
N TRP A 249 -28.64 -20.24 87.63
CA TRP A 249 -28.45 -19.40 88.81
C TRP A 249 -29.76 -18.96 89.49
N THR A 250 -30.81 -18.73 88.72
CA THR A 250 -32.08 -18.19 89.23
C THR A 250 -33.16 -19.23 89.58
N LYS A 251 -32.90 -20.55 89.49
CA LYS A 251 -33.89 -21.58 89.57
C LYS A 251 -35.16 -21.33 88.73
N GLY A 252 -34.95 -20.75 87.55
CA GLY A 252 -36.00 -20.25 86.65
C GLY A 252 -36.82 -21.41 86.01
N ASN A 253 -38.01 -21.07 85.59
CA ASN A 253 -38.97 -22.00 85.02
C ASN A 253 -38.40 -22.65 83.72
N PRO A 254 -38.26 -23.98 83.61
CA PRO A 254 -37.62 -24.66 82.44
C PRO A 254 -38.36 -24.42 81.12
N VAL A 255 -39.63 -24.04 81.16
CA VAL A 255 -40.39 -23.69 79.98
C VAL A 255 -39.95 -22.41 79.37
N MET A 256 -39.50 -21.40 80.18
CA MET A 256 -39.01 -20.13 79.70
C MET A 256 -37.58 -20.25 79.08
N MET A 257 -36.79 -21.20 79.61
CA MET A 257 -35.47 -21.54 79.06
C MET A 257 -35.58 -22.20 77.70
N LEU A 258 -36.56 -23.14 77.56
CA LEU A 258 -36.84 -23.81 76.28
C LEU A 258 -37.32 -22.78 75.19
N GLY A 259 -38.17 -21.82 75.59
CA GLY A 259 -38.69 -20.79 74.68
C GLY A 259 -37.61 -19.85 74.20
N MET A 260 -36.84 -19.26 75.11
CA MET A 260 -35.83 -18.28 74.74
C MET A 260 -34.56 -18.91 74.11
N GLY A 261 -34.13 -20.07 74.62
CA GLY A 261 -33.03 -20.83 74.01
C GLY A 261 -33.38 -21.42 72.65
N GLY A 262 -34.60 -21.94 72.51
CA GLY A 262 -35.10 -22.43 71.25
C GLY A 262 -35.22 -21.38 70.18
N PHE A 263 -35.63 -20.17 70.58
CA PHE A 263 -35.70 -19.04 69.64
C PHE A 263 -34.30 -18.59 69.15
N SER A 264 -33.28 -18.56 70.01
CA SER A 264 -31.92 -18.26 69.64
C SER A 264 -31.27 -19.29 68.73
N LEU A 265 -31.58 -20.60 68.96
CA LEU A 265 -31.14 -21.67 68.05
C LEU A 265 -31.88 -21.62 66.70
N LEU A 266 -33.15 -21.30 66.69
CA LEU A 266 -33.89 -21.08 65.45
C LEU A 266 -33.35 -19.93 64.63
N THR A 267 -33.04 -18.83 65.31
CA THR A 267 -32.42 -17.65 64.66
C THR A 267 -31.02 -18.00 64.11
N ALA A 268 -30.22 -18.74 64.81
CA ALA A 268 -28.94 -19.22 64.34
C ALA A 268 -29.08 -20.13 63.10
N ALA A 269 -30.06 -21.04 63.13
CA ALA A 269 -30.35 -21.95 62.00
C ALA A 269 -30.84 -21.20 60.75
N THR A 270 -31.75 -20.22 60.92
CA THR A 270 -32.23 -19.40 59.79
C THR A 270 -31.12 -18.56 59.20
N THR A 271 -30.27 -17.95 60.03
CA THR A 271 -29.12 -17.13 59.57
C THR A 271 -28.06 -18.01 58.89
N MET A 272 -27.87 -19.21 59.37
CA MET A 272 -26.97 -20.17 58.72
C MET A 272 -27.53 -20.63 57.36
N SER A 273 -28.83 -20.87 57.26
CA SER A 273 -29.48 -21.16 55.96
C SER A 273 -29.35 -20.01 55.00
N GLN A 274 -29.63 -18.77 55.45
CA GLN A 274 -29.47 -17.58 54.62
C GLN A 274 -28.02 -17.39 54.13
N TYR A 275 -27.03 -17.65 55.00
CA TYR A 275 -25.63 -17.58 54.59
C TYR A 275 -25.27 -18.60 53.50
N PHE A 276 -25.75 -19.82 53.62
CA PHE A 276 -25.49 -20.81 52.58
C PHE A 276 -26.21 -20.48 51.28
N GLU A 277 -27.40 -19.92 51.36
CA GLU A 277 -28.17 -19.44 50.21
C GLU A 277 -27.45 -18.26 49.54
N GLU A 278 -27.07 -17.21 50.28
CA GLU A 278 -26.27 -16.09 49.78
C GLU A 278 -24.95 -16.55 49.18
N LYS A 279 -24.26 -17.51 49.78
CA LYS A 279 -23.03 -18.09 49.26
C LYS A 279 -23.25 -18.85 47.96
N LYS A 280 -24.37 -19.55 47.84
CA LYS A 280 -24.75 -20.27 46.63
C LYS A 280 -25.08 -19.26 45.51
N ASP A 281 -25.90 -18.26 45.83
CA ASP A 281 -26.29 -17.21 44.90
C ASP A 281 -25.09 -16.39 44.41
N THR A 282 -24.16 -16.04 45.33
CA THR A 282 -22.91 -15.35 44.96
C THR A 282 -22.06 -16.20 44.01
N LYS A 283 -21.98 -17.52 44.23
CA LYS A 283 -21.26 -18.41 43.33
C LYS A 283 -21.94 -18.52 41.96
N GLU A 284 -23.26 -18.56 41.94
CA GLU A 284 -24.02 -18.64 40.70
C GLU A 284 -23.94 -17.33 39.91
N GLN A 285 -24.06 -16.21 40.59
CA GLN A 285 -23.86 -14.88 39.98
C GLN A 285 -22.45 -14.71 39.43
N GLU A 286 -21.42 -15.15 40.16
CA GLU A 286 -20.03 -15.11 39.69
C GLU A 286 -19.82 -16.00 38.44
N LYS A 287 -20.41 -17.19 38.46
CA LYS A 287 -20.41 -18.10 37.30
C LYS A 287 -21.09 -17.46 36.08
N ASN A 288 -22.24 -16.85 36.26
CA ASN A 288 -22.97 -16.15 35.20
C ASN A 288 -22.16 -14.95 34.70
N ARG A 289 -21.57 -14.16 35.60
CA ARG A 289 -20.66 -13.06 35.22
C ARG A 289 -19.53 -13.54 34.30
N ILE A 290 -18.91 -14.66 34.64
CA ILE A 290 -17.83 -15.26 33.86
C ILE A 290 -18.35 -15.70 32.49
N GLN A 291 -19.45 -16.43 32.46
CA GLN A 291 -20.03 -16.95 31.21
C GLN A 291 -20.49 -15.83 30.27
N ASP A 292 -21.14 -14.82 30.80
CA ASP A 292 -21.61 -13.67 29.99
C ASP A 292 -20.44 -12.92 29.39
N TYR A 293 -19.37 -12.72 30.17
CA TYR A 293 -18.19 -12.03 29.67
C TYR A 293 -17.36 -12.88 28.69
N GLU A 294 -17.28 -14.20 28.91
CA GLU A 294 -16.69 -15.14 27.95
C GLU A 294 -17.45 -15.12 26.63
N ALA A 295 -18.77 -15.12 26.65
CA ALA A 295 -19.60 -15.03 25.46
C ALA A 295 -19.37 -13.69 24.72
N TYR A 296 -19.27 -12.59 25.47
CA TYR A 296 -18.90 -11.28 24.91
C TYR A 296 -17.51 -11.32 24.26
N LEU A 297 -16.49 -11.85 24.95
CA LEU A 297 -15.14 -11.97 24.41
C LEU A 297 -15.08 -12.85 23.16
N LEU A 298 -15.78 -14.00 23.16
CA LEU A 298 -15.83 -14.87 21.99
C LEU A 298 -16.38 -14.15 20.75
N LYS A 299 -17.38 -13.31 20.93
CA LYS A 299 -17.89 -12.48 19.83
C LYS A 299 -16.85 -11.48 19.36
N GLN A 300 -16.17 -10.77 20.29
CA GLN A 300 -15.11 -9.82 19.93
C GLN A 300 -13.94 -10.52 19.26
N VAL A 301 -13.53 -11.70 19.75
CA VAL A 301 -12.46 -12.50 19.14
C VAL A 301 -12.81 -12.90 17.71
N SER A 302 -14.07 -13.28 17.45
CA SER A 302 -14.50 -13.61 16.08
C SER A 302 -14.37 -12.43 15.12
N ASP A 303 -14.72 -11.22 15.56
CA ASP A 303 -14.55 -10.00 14.77
C ASP A 303 -13.06 -9.65 14.59
N LEU A 304 -12.26 -9.75 15.67
CA LEU A 304 -10.81 -9.54 15.62
C LEU A 304 -10.13 -10.54 14.68
N GLU A 305 -10.50 -11.80 14.72
CA GLU A 305 -9.93 -12.84 13.85
C GLU A 305 -10.23 -12.54 12.36
N ARG A 306 -11.43 -12.04 12.07
CA ARG A 306 -11.79 -11.64 10.71
C ARG A 306 -10.90 -10.48 10.22
N TYR A 307 -10.79 -9.40 11.00
CA TYR A 307 -9.93 -8.26 10.64
C TYR A 307 -8.46 -8.65 10.56
N TYR A 308 -7.99 -9.47 11.47
CA TYR A 308 -6.63 -9.99 11.48
C TYR A 308 -6.30 -10.76 10.19
N LYS A 309 -7.20 -11.65 9.78
CA LYS A 309 -7.06 -12.43 8.53
C LYS A 309 -7.15 -11.53 7.29
N GLU A 310 -8.07 -10.58 7.28
CA GLU A 310 -8.19 -9.60 6.19
C GLU A 310 -6.91 -8.78 6.05
N GLU A 311 -6.38 -8.24 7.15
CA GLU A 311 -5.12 -7.49 7.14
C GLU A 311 -3.95 -8.36 6.65
N THR A 312 -3.82 -9.59 7.16
CA THR A 312 -2.80 -10.54 6.70
C THR A 312 -2.90 -10.78 5.19
N ASN A 313 -4.11 -11.04 4.69
CA ASN A 313 -4.34 -11.30 3.27
C ASN A 313 -3.99 -10.08 2.42
N ILE A 314 -4.35 -8.88 2.84
CA ILE A 314 -4.04 -7.63 2.14
C ILE A 314 -2.53 -7.37 2.11
N LEU A 315 -1.83 -7.59 3.23
CA LEU A 315 -0.38 -7.44 3.28
C LEU A 315 0.32 -8.40 2.33
N HIS A 316 -0.10 -9.67 2.29
CA HIS A 316 0.44 -10.66 1.34
C HIS A 316 0.02 -10.39 -0.10
N TYR A 317 -1.17 -9.86 -0.33
CA TYR A 317 -1.59 -9.43 -1.65
C TYR A 317 -0.72 -8.28 -2.14
N ASN A 318 -0.54 -7.24 -1.34
CA ASN A 318 0.25 -6.06 -1.73
C ASN A 318 1.75 -6.38 -1.91
N GLN A 319 2.27 -7.32 -1.13
CA GLN A 319 3.68 -7.73 -1.18
C GLN A 319 3.78 -9.27 -1.26
N PRO A 320 3.48 -9.85 -2.43
CA PRO A 320 3.50 -11.29 -2.62
C PRO A 320 4.91 -11.87 -2.49
N SER A 321 4.97 -13.14 -2.16
CA SER A 321 6.24 -13.88 -2.12
C SER A 321 6.88 -13.98 -3.52
N ILE A 322 8.18 -14.23 -3.58
CA ILE A 322 8.89 -14.41 -4.84
C ILE A 322 8.30 -15.55 -5.69
N SER A 323 7.87 -16.65 -5.04
CA SER A 323 7.18 -17.75 -5.73
C SER A 323 5.88 -17.28 -6.37
N THR A 324 5.08 -16.52 -5.64
CA THR A 324 3.84 -15.93 -6.16
C THR A 324 4.12 -14.95 -7.30
N ILE A 325 5.14 -14.09 -7.19
CA ILE A 325 5.57 -13.19 -8.25
C ILE A 325 5.91 -13.97 -9.53
N THR A 326 6.67 -15.07 -9.40
CA THR A 326 7.02 -15.91 -10.53
C THR A 326 5.78 -16.51 -11.20
N GLU A 327 4.80 -16.94 -10.41
CA GLU A 327 3.52 -17.44 -10.95
C GLU A 327 2.72 -16.34 -11.67
N LEU A 328 2.63 -15.14 -11.10
CA LEU A 328 1.96 -14.00 -11.71
C LEU A 328 2.60 -13.63 -13.05
N ILE A 329 3.94 -13.62 -13.12
CA ILE A 329 4.67 -13.38 -14.38
C ILE A 329 4.38 -14.48 -15.41
N ALA A 330 4.41 -15.74 -15.00
CA ALA A 330 4.16 -16.86 -15.89
C ALA A 330 2.73 -16.87 -16.46
N LYS A 331 1.77 -16.33 -15.71
CA LYS A 331 0.37 -16.20 -16.12
C LYS A 331 0.05 -14.89 -16.85
N TYR A 332 1.01 -14.01 -17.06
CA TYR A 332 0.81 -12.65 -17.57
C TYR A 332 -0.28 -11.89 -16.81
N ASP A 333 -0.22 -11.97 -15.47
CA ASP A 333 -1.23 -11.38 -14.60
C ASP A 333 -1.37 -9.85 -14.80
N SER A 334 -2.57 -9.35 -14.58
CA SER A 334 -2.90 -7.92 -14.70
C SER A 334 -2.11 -7.00 -13.75
N ARG A 335 -1.50 -7.57 -12.72
CA ARG A 335 -0.66 -6.86 -11.76
C ARG A 335 0.74 -6.50 -12.26
N ILE A 336 1.14 -7.01 -13.43
CA ILE A 336 2.40 -6.61 -14.06
C ILE A 336 2.37 -5.11 -14.31
N TYR A 337 3.39 -4.39 -13.78
CA TYR A 337 3.52 -2.93 -13.88
C TYR A 337 2.39 -2.13 -13.23
N GLU A 338 1.73 -2.68 -12.21
CA GLU A 338 0.58 -2.03 -11.56
C GLU A 338 0.95 -0.75 -10.77
N ARG A 339 2.21 -0.62 -10.29
CA ARG A 339 2.63 0.52 -9.47
C ARG A 339 3.22 1.63 -10.32
N MET A 340 2.74 2.83 -10.06
CA MET A 340 3.18 4.05 -10.73
C MET A 340 3.89 4.98 -9.74
N ASP A 341 4.64 5.95 -10.26
CA ASP A 341 5.44 6.89 -9.48
C ASP A 341 4.66 7.80 -8.52
N TYR A 342 3.34 7.89 -8.68
CA TYR A 342 2.45 8.62 -7.77
C TYR A 342 1.80 7.74 -6.70
N ASN A 343 1.98 6.42 -6.75
CA ASN A 343 1.50 5.53 -5.70
C ASN A 343 2.41 5.64 -4.47
N GLU A 344 1.82 5.59 -3.28
CA GLU A 344 2.56 5.67 -2.00
C GLU A 344 3.57 4.53 -1.82
N ASP A 345 3.30 3.37 -2.43
CA ASP A 345 4.17 2.20 -2.40
C ASP A 345 5.10 2.09 -3.63
N PHE A 346 5.33 3.20 -4.34
CA PHE A 346 6.34 3.25 -5.39
C PHE A 346 7.72 2.90 -4.82
N LEU A 347 8.42 1.96 -5.45
CA LEU A 347 9.69 1.39 -4.98
C LEU A 347 9.65 0.81 -3.56
N GLN A 348 8.49 0.42 -3.07
CA GLN A 348 8.38 -0.36 -1.85
C GLN A 348 8.66 -1.83 -2.15
N VAL A 349 9.61 -2.42 -1.43
CA VAL A 349 10.03 -3.83 -1.58
C VAL A 349 9.87 -4.59 -0.28
N SER A 350 9.53 -5.87 -0.38
CA SER A 350 9.53 -6.80 0.75
C SER A 350 10.90 -7.44 0.90
N LEU A 351 11.43 -7.44 2.12
CA LEU A 351 12.73 -8.00 2.46
C LEU A 351 12.64 -9.42 3.03
N GLY A 352 11.45 -9.82 3.46
CA GLY A 352 11.21 -11.11 4.08
C GLY A 352 9.91 -11.10 4.88
N LEU A 353 9.69 -12.16 5.67
CA LEU A 353 8.56 -12.29 6.57
C LEU A 353 8.99 -12.01 8.01
N GLY A 354 8.17 -11.30 8.74
CA GLY A 354 8.38 -11.00 10.15
C GLY A 354 7.09 -10.62 10.84
N ASP A 355 7.23 -10.12 12.05
CA ASP A 355 6.09 -9.69 12.85
C ASP A 355 6.01 -8.16 12.80
N LYS A 356 4.79 -7.64 12.61
CA LYS A 356 4.51 -6.21 12.47
C LYS A 356 3.31 -5.84 13.33
N LEU A 357 3.30 -4.64 13.89
CA LEU A 357 2.11 -4.13 14.59
C LEU A 357 0.93 -4.07 13.62
N SER A 358 -0.23 -4.56 14.08
CA SER A 358 -1.49 -4.43 13.34
C SER A 358 -1.86 -2.95 13.19
N GLN A 359 -2.51 -2.60 12.09
CA GLN A 359 -3.09 -1.27 11.89
C GLN A 359 -4.38 -1.07 12.70
N LEU A 360 -4.93 -2.15 13.24
CA LEU A 360 -6.08 -2.12 14.11
C LEU A 360 -5.69 -1.60 15.49
N GLU A 361 -6.20 -0.45 15.91
CA GLU A 361 -6.00 0.06 17.26
C GLU A 361 -6.88 -0.69 18.25
N LEU A 362 -6.26 -1.54 19.06
CA LEU A 362 -6.93 -2.23 20.17
C LEU A 362 -6.82 -1.36 21.43
N GLN A 363 -7.95 -0.87 21.91
CA GLN A 363 -8.03 -0.09 23.13
C GLN A 363 -8.72 -0.88 24.25
N THR A 364 -8.24 -0.72 25.45
CA THR A 364 -8.81 -1.33 26.64
C THR A 364 -9.02 -0.28 27.70
N ASN A 365 -10.10 -0.44 28.44
CA ASN A 365 -10.37 0.32 29.67
C ASN A 365 -10.02 -0.53 30.91
N PHE A 366 -9.04 -1.46 30.80
CA PHE A 366 -8.69 -2.33 31.91
C PHE A 366 -7.85 -1.59 32.95
N ASP A 367 -8.20 -1.82 34.21
CA ASP A 367 -7.32 -1.48 35.34
C ASP A 367 -6.08 -2.39 35.28
N GLU A 368 -4.90 -1.79 35.12
CA GLU A 368 -3.63 -2.55 35.02
C GLU A 368 -3.36 -3.43 36.23
N GLN A 369 -3.92 -3.10 37.38
CA GLN A 369 -3.74 -3.83 38.64
C GLN A 369 -4.77 -4.95 38.87
N SER A 370 -5.72 -5.13 37.98
CA SER A 370 -6.73 -6.20 38.12
C SER A 370 -6.07 -7.58 38.07
N LYS A 371 -6.24 -8.36 39.15
CA LYS A 371 -5.79 -9.73 39.29
C LYS A 371 -6.85 -10.76 38.85
N ASP A 372 -7.96 -10.30 38.32
CA ASP A 372 -9.05 -11.16 37.84
C ASP A 372 -8.58 -11.97 36.64
N GLU A 373 -8.78 -13.31 36.69
CA GLU A 373 -8.33 -14.24 35.65
C GLU A 373 -8.92 -13.90 34.27
N ILE A 374 -10.16 -13.43 34.23
CA ILE A 374 -10.82 -13.00 32.98
C ILE A 374 -10.18 -11.76 32.39
N SER A 375 -9.80 -10.80 33.24
CA SER A 375 -9.08 -9.60 32.80
C SER A 375 -7.70 -9.95 32.23
N GLN A 376 -7.03 -10.95 32.80
CA GLN A 376 -5.74 -11.45 32.28
C GLN A 376 -5.93 -12.16 30.93
N PHE A 377 -6.96 -13.00 30.81
CA PHE A 377 -7.29 -13.67 29.56
C PHE A 377 -7.60 -12.66 28.45
N ALA A 378 -8.41 -11.64 28.73
CA ALA A 378 -8.71 -10.59 27.76
C ALA A 378 -7.45 -9.81 27.31
N ARG A 379 -6.50 -9.56 28.21
CA ARG A 379 -5.21 -8.95 27.84
C ARG A 379 -4.38 -9.84 26.93
N THR A 380 -4.34 -11.14 27.19
CA THR A 380 -3.62 -12.10 26.33
C THR A 380 -4.21 -12.10 24.94
N VAL A 381 -5.53 -12.12 24.82
CA VAL A 381 -6.23 -12.04 23.52
C VAL A 381 -5.82 -10.77 22.79
N LEU A 382 -5.82 -9.60 23.46
CA LEU A 382 -5.42 -8.34 22.82
C LEU A 382 -3.97 -8.34 22.38
N GLN A 383 -3.06 -8.89 23.18
CA GLN A 383 -1.65 -8.99 22.79
C GLN A 383 -1.46 -9.88 21.56
N ASP A 384 -2.22 -10.98 21.46
CA ASP A 384 -2.12 -11.88 20.31
C ASP A 384 -2.60 -11.24 19.01
N TYR A 385 -3.59 -10.35 19.04
CA TYR A 385 -4.10 -9.66 17.85
C TYR A 385 -3.46 -8.29 17.59
N SER A 386 -2.66 -7.78 18.52
CA SER A 386 -1.91 -6.51 18.31
C SER A 386 -0.74 -6.65 17.34
N LEU A 387 -0.27 -7.87 17.12
CA LEU A 387 0.90 -8.17 16.32
C LEU A 387 0.54 -9.13 15.17
N GLN A 388 0.67 -8.65 13.94
CA GLN A 388 0.58 -9.47 12.73
C GLN A 388 1.83 -10.33 12.61
N LYS A 389 1.65 -11.66 12.59
CA LYS A 389 2.75 -12.62 12.54
C LYS A 389 2.99 -13.11 11.11
N LYS A 390 4.28 -13.27 10.75
CA LYS A 390 4.69 -13.80 9.44
C LYS A 390 4.12 -13.03 8.25
N VAL A 391 4.08 -11.71 8.35
CA VAL A 391 3.68 -10.82 7.27
C VAL A 391 4.90 -10.23 6.56
N PRO A 392 4.77 -9.76 5.31
CA PRO A 392 5.85 -9.12 4.59
C PRO A 392 6.37 -7.88 5.33
N ILE A 393 7.67 -7.87 5.62
CA ILE A 393 8.37 -6.69 6.14
C ILE A 393 8.86 -5.88 4.96
N THR A 394 8.39 -4.67 4.83
CA THR A 394 8.62 -3.81 3.68
C THR A 394 9.51 -2.62 4.03
N VAL A 395 10.29 -2.21 3.05
CA VAL A 395 11.02 -0.94 3.07
C VAL A 395 10.68 -0.16 1.81
N ASN A 396 10.47 1.14 1.95
CA ASN A 396 10.39 2.03 0.80
C ASN A 396 11.80 2.56 0.50
N ILE A 397 12.29 2.25 -0.71
CA ILE A 397 13.61 2.68 -1.16
C ILE A 397 13.55 3.90 -2.09
N PHE A 398 12.36 4.41 -2.37
CA PHE A 398 12.18 5.67 -3.06
C PHE A 398 12.74 6.81 -2.19
N GLU A 399 13.50 7.70 -2.79
CA GLU A 399 14.15 8.81 -2.07
C GLU A 399 15.09 8.35 -0.92
N ALA A 400 15.74 7.19 -1.09
CA ALA A 400 16.67 6.66 -0.10
C ALA A 400 18.01 6.26 -0.72
N THR A 401 19.07 6.42 0.06
CA THR A 401 20.35 5.75 -0.19
C THR A 401 20.45 4.55 0.74
N VAL A 402 20.44 3.35 0.17
CA VAL A 402 20.29 2.09 0.91
C VAL A 402 21.65 1.42 1.12
N GLY A 403 21.95 1.05 2.35
CA GLY A 403 23.06 0.16 2.70
C GLY A 403 22.57 -1.26 2.96
N LEU A 404 22.99 -2.21 2.16
CA LEU A 404 22.67 -3.62 2.34
C LEU A 404 23.91 -4.36 2.85
N VAL A 405 23.84 -4.91 4.06
CA VAL A 405 24.96 -5.55 4.76
C VAL A 405 24.66 -7.01 5.05
N GLY A 406 25.62 -7.86 4.77
CA GLY A 406 25.54 -9.29 5.08
C GLY A 406 26.51 -10.14 4.27
N ASN A 407 26.38 -11.44 4.43
CA ASN A 407 27.17 -12.39 3.62
C ASN A 407 26.87 -12.19 2.12
N SER A 408 27.87 -12.30 1.27
CA SER A 408 27.80 -12.09 -0.18
C SER A 408 26.68 -12.88 -0.87
N GLU A 409 26.38 -14.11 -0.46
CA GLU A 409 25.31 -14.91 -1.03
C GLU A 409 23.91 -14.42 -0.62
N VAL A 410 23.77 -14.06 0.65
CA VAL A 410 22.49 -13.55 1.20
C VAL A 410 22.16 -12.21 0.60
N THR A 411 23.13 -11.29 0.55
CA THR A 411 22.92 -9.95 0.00
C THR A 411 22.67 -10.00 -1.50
N ARG A 412 23.33 -10.90 -2.25
CA ARG A 412 23.04 -11.14 -3.66
C ARG A 412 21.59 -11.60 -3.86
N THR A 413 21.14 -12.59 -3.08
CA THR A 413 19.77 -13.08 -3.14
C THR A 413 18.78 -11.98 -2.77
N ALA A 414 19.09 -11.15 -1.79
CA ALA A 414 18.25 -10.00 -1.42
C ALA A 414 18.13 -8.99 -2.57
N VAL A 415 19.24 -8.62 -3.20
CA VAL A 415 19.24 -7.75 -4.39
C VAL A 415 18.42 -8.36 -5.52
N TYR A 416 18.60 -9.65 -5.79
CA TYR A 416 17.86 -10.38 -6.82
C TYR A 416 16.34 -10.28 -6.56
N ASN A 417 15.94 -10.55 -5.32
CA ASN A 417 14.53 -10.48 -4.92
C ASN A 417 13.97 -9.06 -5.00
N MET A 418 14.76 -8.04 -4.61
CA MET A 418 14.34 -6.64 -4.71
C MET A 418 14.16 -6.22 -6.18
N LEU A 419 15.12 -6.53 -7.05
CA LEU A 419 15.04 -6.21 -8.47
C LEU A 419 13.88 -6.92 -9.15
N LEU A 420 13.61 -8.20 -8.81
CA LEU A 420 12.50 -8.94 -9.38
C LEU A 420 11.15 -8.34 -8.97
N GLN A 421 10.98 -7.96 -7.70
CA GLN A 421 9.78 -7.28 -7.23
C GLN A 421 9.59 -5.95 -7.97
N MET A 422 10.64 -5.15 -8.08
CA MET A 422 10.58 -3.87 -8.79
C MET A 422 10.27 -4.07 -10.28
N ALA A 423 10.89 -5.05 -10.94
CA ALA A 423 10.64 -5.36 -12.35
C ALA A 423 9.21 -5.84 -12.62
N MET A 424 8.63 -6.58 -11.66
CA MET A 424 7.24 -7.03 -11.76
C MET A 424 6.26 -5.87 -11.62
N PHE A 425 6.43 -5.04 -10.59
CA PHE A 425 5.43 -4.04 -10.24
C PHE A 425 5.60 -2.69 -10.92
N HIS A 426 6.78 -2.35 -11.42
CA HIS A 426 7.05 -1.07 -12.08
C HIS A 426 7.40 -1.28 -13.54
N SER A 427 6.90 -0.39 -14.39
CA SER A 427 7.25 -0.42 -15.81
C SER A 427 8.71 0.03 -16.02
N TYR A 428 9.34 -0.53 -17.05
CA TYR A 428 10.63 -0.07 -17.53
C TYR A 428 10.64 1.39 -18.04
N LEU A 429 9.47 1.98 -18.25
CA LEU A 429 9.31 3.40 -18.55
C LEU A 429 9.40 4.29 -17.30
N ASP A 430 9.11 3.71 -16.12
CA ASP A 430 9.16 4.43 -14.85
C ASP A 430 10.43 4.14 -14.05
N VAL A 431 10.96 2.90 -14.15
CA VAL A 431 12.13 2.47 -13.37
C VAL A 431 13.14 1.76 -14.26
N ASN A 432 14.40 2.17 -14.19
CA ASN A 432 15.51 1.49 -14.84
C ASN A 432 16.58 1.06 -13.83
N PHE A 433 17.28 -0.01 -14.15
CA PHE A 433 18.29 -0.60 -13.30
C PHE A 433 19.70 -0.43 -13.86
N ILE A 434 20.64 -0.16 -12.98
CA ILE A 434 22.09 -0.20 -13.27
C ILE A 434 22.75 -1.02 -12.16
N ASN A 435 23.42 -2.11 -12.52
CA ASN A 435 24.10 -2.99 -11.58
C ASN A 435 25.61 -3.00 -11.84
N LEU A 436 26.40 -2.69 -10.81
CA LEU A 436 27.84 -2.85 -10.79
C LEU A 436 28.16 -4.17 -10.11
N VAL A 437 28.65 -5.13 -10.88
CA VAL A 437 28.86 -6.50 -10.44
C VAL A 437 30.29 -6.98 -10.75
N GLN A 438 30.76 -7.99 -10.03
CA GLN A 438 32.06 -8.60 -10.29
C GLN A 438 32.05 -9.31 -11.66
N GLU A 439 33.15 -9.17 -12.41
CA GLU A 439 33.32 -9.79 -13.74
C GLU A 439 33.07 -11.29 -13.71
N GLN A 440 33.66 -12.00 -12.75
CA GLN A 440 33.57 -13.47 -12.61
C GLN A 440 32.14 -13.94 -12.28
N ARG A 441 31.31 -13.04 -11.76
CA ARG A 441 29.93 -13.34 -11.35
C ARG A 441 28.89 -12.98 -12.44
N TYR A 442 29.27 -12.11 -13.40
CA TYR A 442 28.31 -11.61 -14.38
C TYR A 442 27.68 -12.73 -15.20
N GLU A 443 28.50 -13.58 -15.84
CA GLU A 443 27.96 -14.65 -16.72
C GLU A 443 27.09 -15.66 -15.97
N LYS A 444 27.45 -15.98 -14.73
CA LYS A 444 26.74 -16.97 -13.95
C LYS A 444 25.43 -16.45 -13.33
N ASP A 445 25.47 -15.24 -12.79
CA ASP A 445 24.42 -14.76 -11.89
C ASP A 445 23.54 -13.68 -12.56
N TRP A 446 24.05 -12.95 -13.58
CA TRP A 446 23.40 -11.73 -14.07
C TRP A 446 23.18 -11.67 -15.58
N SER A 447 23.82 -12.50 -16.37
CA SER A 447 23.80 -12.37 -17.83
C SER A 447 22.40 -12.49 -18.44
N GLU A 448 21.53 -13.29 -17.85
CA GLU A 448 20.13 -13.44 -18.31
C GLU A 448 19.28 -12.20 -18.05
N TRP A 449 19.59 -11.42 -17.01
CA TRP A 449 18.86 -10.20 -16.68
C TRP A 449 18.99 -9.10 -17.73
N ARG A 450 20.00 -9.18 -18.58
CA ARG A 450 20.16 -8.23 -19.72
C ARG A 450 18.97 -8.18 -20.67
N PHE A 451 18.14 -9.23 -20.68
CA PHE A 451 16.93 -9.27 -21.50
C PHE A 451 15.76 -8.51 -20.90
N LEU A 452 15.81 -8.21 -19.60
CA LEU A 452 14.79 -7.35 -18.98
C LEU A 452 14.87 -5.92 -19.51
N PRO A 453 13.74 -5.34 -19.97
CA PRO A 453 13.72 -4.00 -20.52
C PRO A 453 14.14 -2.92 -19.51
N HIS A 454 14.02 -3.18 -18.21
CA HIS A 454 14.47 -2.28 -17.14
C HIS A 454 15.97 -2.00 -17.14
N PHE A 455 16.79 -2.90 -17.69
CA PHE A 455 18.21 -2.69 -17.87
C PHE A 455 18.56 -1.94 -19.16
N ASN A 456 17.57 -1.58 -19.97
CA ASN A 456 17.84 -0.84 -21.20
C ASN A 456 17.92 0.66 -20.93
N MET A 457 19.10 1.22 -21.06
CA MET A 457 19.27 2.67 -21.03
C MET A 457 18.77 3.26 -22.35
N GLN A 458 17.54 3.75 -22.36
CA GLN A 458 16.74 4.07 -23.56
C GLN A 458 17.44 5.04 -24.53
N GLU A 459 18.26 5.98 -24.03
CA GLU A 459 18.90 6.97 -24.88
C GLU A 459 20.01 6.41 -25.78
N ARG A 460 20.60 5.23 -25.49
CA ARG A 460 21.82 4.76 -26.16
C ARG A 460 21.86 3.28 -26.53
N ASN A 461 20.80 2.56 -26.34
CA ASN A 461 20.77 1.09 -26.54
C ASN A 461 21.89 0.34 -25.78
N ILE A 462 22.22 0.82 -24.56
CA ILE A 462 23.20 0.25 -23.66
C ILE A 462 22.46 -0.53 -22.58
N ARG A 463 23.02 -1.66 -22.14
CA ARG A 463 22.51 -2.42 -21.00
C ARG A 463 23.14 -1.91 -19.70
N GLY A 464 22.32 -1.74 -18.66
CA GLY A 464 22.73 -1.20 -17.36
C GLY A 464 23.54 -2.17 -16.50
N PHE A 465 24.52 -2.86 -17.10
CA PHE A 465 25.45 -3.71 -16.36
C PHE A 465 26.88 -3.22 -16.52
N VAL A 466 27.58 -3.15 -15.39
CA VAL A 466 29.02 -2.84 -15.32
C VAL A 466 29.71 -4.04 -14.71
N HIS A 467 30.51 -4.73 -15.51
CA HIS A 467 31.24 -5.93 -15.07
C HIS A 467 32.67 -5.98 -15.61
N ASP A 468 32.99 -5.22 -16.63
CA ASP A 468 34.33 -5.10 -17.24
C ASP A 468 34.65 -3.63 -17.58
N ALA A 469 35.85 -3.37 -18.05
CA ALA A 469 36.29 -2.02 -18.40
C ALA A 469 35.44 -1.40 -19.53
N ARG A 470 35.01 -2.19 -20.50
CA ARG A 470 34.22 -1.72 -21.64
C ARG A 470 32.80 -1.33 -21.21
N SER A 471 32.13 -2.18 -20.47
CA SER A 471 30.79 -1.90 -19.93
C SER A 471 30.84 -0.75 -18.93
N ARG A 472 31.90 -0.67 -18.11
CA ARG A 472 32.15 0.44 -17.19
C ARG A 472 32.11 1.78 -17.93
N ASP A 473 32.96 1.96 -18.95
CA ASP A 473 33.07 3.20 -19.69
C ASP A 473 31.77 3.55 -20.43
N ALA A 474 31.11 2.54 -21.01
CA ALA A 474 29.85 2.76 -21.73
C ALA A 474 28.72 3.17 -20.77
N VAL A 475 28.49 2.44 -19.69
CA VAL A 475 27.38 2.63 -18.77
C VAL A 475 27.60 3.84 -17.88
N LEU A 476 28.77 3.91 -17.19
CA LEU A 476 29.00 4.98 -16.22
C LEU A 476 29.10 6.34 -16.86
N ASN A 477 29.73 6.47 -18.05
CA ASN A 477 29.75 7.76 -18.77
C ASN A 477 28.35 8.17 -19.25
N SER A 478 27.54 7.20 -19.69
CA SER A 478 26.16 7.50 -20.10
C SER A 478 25.32 7.94 -18.91
N PHE A 479 25.44 7.24 -17.79
CA PHE A 479 24.72 7.56 -16.56
C PHE A 479 25.18 8.91 -15.96
N TYR A 480 26.47 9.19 -15.95
CA TYR A 480 27.03 10.46 -15.53
C TYR A 480 26.41 11.65 -16.31
N ARG A 481 26.29 11.51 -17.63
CA ARG A 481 25.64 12.55 -18.47
C ARG A 481 24.17 12.75 -18.14
N ILE A 482 23.46 11.66 -17.84
CA ILE A 482 22.06 11.74 -17.40
C ILE A 482 21.96 12.53 -16.10
N ILE A 483 22.79 12.19 -15.11
CA ILE A 483 22.81 12.90 -13.81
C ILE A 483 23.20 14.36 -13.97
N GLN A 484 24.23 14.64 -14.78
CA GLN A 484 24.67 16.01 -15.05
C GLN A 484 23.54 16.84 -15.66
N LYS A 485 22.84 16.30 -16.66
CA LYS A 485 21.69 16.95 -17.29
C LYS A 485 20.55 17.20 -16.29
N ARG A 486 20.21 16.19 -15.47
CA ARG A 486 19.18 16.33 -14.44
C ARG A 486 19.56 17.37 -13.38
N SER A 487 20.83 17.38 -12.97
CA SER A 487 21.36 18.39 -12.04
C SER A 487 21.29 19.80 -12.60
N GLN A 488 21.55 19.97 -13.92
CA GLN A 488 21.41 21.24 -14.59
C GLN A 488 19.94 21.69 -14.64
N ILE A 489 19.05 20.82 -15.10
CA ILE A 489 17.61 21.10 -15.17
C ILE A 489 17.08 21.50 -13.78
N LYS A 490 17.48 20.77 -12.73
CA LYS A 490 17.06 21.10 -11.36
C LYS A 490 17.50 22.50 -10.93
N ARG A 491 18.73 22.90 -11.26
CA ARG A 491 19.23 24.26 -10.95
C ARG A 491 18.46 25.35 -11.72
N GLU A 492 18.06 25.07 -12.96
CA GLU A 492 17.33 26.00 -13.81
C GLU A 492 15.85 26.14 -13.42
N MET A 493 15.22 25.05 -12.96
CA MET A 493 13.79 25.02 -12.62
C MET A 493 13.48 25.43 -11.18
N GLY A 494 14.47 25.52 -10.28
CA GLY A 494 14.24 25.76 -8.86
C GLY A 494 13.80 24.50 -8.09
N GLU A 495 13.83 24.58 -6.74
CA GLU A 495 13.88 23.41 -5.85
C GLU A 495 12.60 22.54 -5.78
N LYS A 496 11.46 22.91 -6.35
CA LYS A 496 10.20 22.34 -5.82
C LYS A 496 9.52 21.22 -6.61
N ASP A 497 9.76 21.00 -7.92
CA ASP A 497 8.85 20.11 -8.66
C ASP A 497 9.46 19.22 -9.77
N ALA A 498 10.76 19.11 -9.92
CA ALA A 498 11.35 18.28 -10.97
C ALA A 498 11.37 16.80 -10.54
N ARG A 499 10.38 16.02 -10.96
CA ARG A 499 10.47 14.56 -10.92
C ARG A 499 11.03 14.04 -12.24
N PHE A 500 12.13 13.32 -12.14
CA PHE A 500 12.82 12.76 -13.30
C PHE A 500 12.34 11.34 -13.59
N LYS A 501 12.05 11.04 -14.85
CA LYS A 501 11.73 9.70 -15.36
C LYS A 501 12.72 9.30 -16.45
N PRO A 502 13.04 7.99 -16.54
CA PRO A 502 12.76 6.95 -15.55
C PRO A 502 13.53 7.19 -14.24
N HIS A 503 13.02 6.67 -13.13
CA HIS A 503 13.77 6.60 -11.88
C HIS A 503 14.86 5.51 -12.02
N TYR A 504 16.09 5.81 -11.64
CA TYR A 504 17.18 4.85 -11.72
C TYR A 504 17.43 4.19 -10.37
N VAL A 505 17.55 2.87 -10.36
CA VAL A 505 18.03 2.11 -9.21
C VAL A 505 19.44 1.63 -9.53
N LEU A 506 20.43 2.25 -8.89
CA LEU A 506 21.84 1.92 -9.02
C LEU A 506 22.25 0.97 -7.91
N THR A 507 22.56 -0.27 -8.24
CA THR A 507 23.05 -1.28 -7.28
C THR A 507 24.55 -1.44 -7.39
N ILE A 508 25.29 -1.21 -6.30
CA ILE A 508 26.74 -1.26 -6.25
C ILE A 508 27.16 -2.48 -5.42
N MET A 509 27.38 -3.61 -6.09
CA MET A 509 27.91 -4.83 -5.49
C MET A 509 29.44 -4.88 -5.57
N ASP A 510 30.01 -4.23 -6.60
CA ASP A 510 31.46 -4.06 -6.76
C ASP A 510 31.76 -2.58 -7.04
N ASP A 511 32.35 -1.90 -6.08
CA ASP A 511 32.71 -0.48 -6.18
C ASP A 511 34.09 -0.25 -6.83
N SER A 512 34.83 -1.32 -7.16
CA SER A 512 36.10 -1.18 -7.89
C SER A 512 35.93 -0.50 -9.24
N HIS A 513 34.78 -0.67 -9.87
CA HIS A 513 34.41 -0.01 -11.12
C HIS A 513 34.25 1.51 -11.02
N LEU A 514 34.02 2.02 -9.82
CA LEU A 514 33.86 3.47 -9.57
C LEU A 514 35.21 4.18 -9.35
N LEU A 515 36.29 3.45 -9.13
CA LEU A 515 37.59 4.04 -8.82
C LEU A 515 38.07 4.97 -9.96
N GLY A 516 38.31 6.22 -9.60
CA GLY A 516 38.77 7.24 -10.55
C GLY A 516 37.69 7.75 -11.52
N HIS A 517 36.42 7.35 -11.38
CA HIS A 517 35.34 7.84 -12.23
C HIS A 517 34.66 9.08 -11.62
N SER A 518 34.35 10.10 -12.45
CA SER A 518 33.72 11.35 -12.01
C SER A 518 32.34 11.17 -11.36
N LEU A 519 31.67 10.04 -11.57
CA LEU A 519 30.41 9.70 -10.91
C LEU A 519 30.52 9.69 -9.39
N ASN A 520 31.72 9.41 -8.85
CA ASN A 520 31.95 9.41 -7.39
C ASN A 520 31.64 10.77 -6.73
N GLU A 521 31.84 11.87 -7.45
CA GLU A 521 31.52 13.20 -6.93
C GLU A 521 30.02 13.39 -6.67
N TYR A 522 29.20 12.71 -7.48
CA TYR A 522 27.74 12.68 -7.31
C TYR A 522 27.32 11.67 -6.25
N LEU A 523 27.95 10.49 -6.22
CA LEU A 523 27.63 9.44 -5.22
C LEU A 523 28.00 9.83 -3.78
N ALA A 524 28.88 10.81 -3.63
CA ALA A 524 29.19 11.43 -2.33
C ALA A 524 28.08 12.39 -1.83
N LYS A 525 27.05 12.62 -2.65
CA LYS A 525 25.91 13.47 -2.34
C LYS A 525 24.62 12.65 -2.41
N ASP A 526 23.55 13.21 -1.90
CA ASP A 526 22.22 12.63 -2.09
C ASP A 526 21.76 12.81 -3.56
N LEU A 527 21.44 11.68 -4.21
CA LEU A 527 20.95 11.64 -5.59
C LEU A 527 19.43 11.44 -5.70
N THR A 528 18.74 11.32 -4.58
CA THR A 528 17.31 11.04 -4.56
C THR A 528 16.50 12.09 -5.31
N GLU A 529 16.86 13.35 -5.13
CA GLU A 529 16.25 14.48 -5.83
C GLU A 529 16.50 14.50 -7.35
N LEU A 530 17.47 13.72 -7.83
CA LEU A 530 17.74 13.54 -9.26
C LEU A 530 17.06 12.28 -9.82
N GLY A 531 16.16 11.66 -9.03
CA GLY A 531 15.45 10.46 -9.43
C GLY A 531 16.34 9.22 -9.46
N VAL A 532 17.23 9.07 -8.48
CA VAL A 532 18.14 7.95 -8.35
C VAL A 532 18.11 7.39 -6.94
N THR A 533 17.83 6.11 -6.80
CA THR A 533 18.06 5.33 -5.58
C THR A 533 19.38 4.59 -5.71
N VAL A 534 20.24 4.67 -4.71
CA VAL A 534 21.52 3.95 -4.67
C VAL A 534 21.48 2.85 -3.61
N ILE A 535 21.81 1.62 -4.01
CA ILE A 535 21.89 0.45 -3.12
C ILE A 535 23.36 0.02 -3.03
N TRP A 536 23.99 0.30 -1.90
CA TRP A 536 25.34 -0.15 -1.59
C TRP A 536 25.30 -1.52 -0.93
N VAL A 537 25.97 -2.50 -1.52
CA VAL A 537 26.04 -3.87 -1.00
C VAL A 537 27.43 -4.12 -0.44
N LYS A 538 27.51 -4.39 0.85
CA LYS A 538 28.77 -4.60 1.57
C LYS A 538 28.68 -5.76 2.56
N GLU A 539 29.82 -6.36 2.89
CA GLU A 539 29.88 -7.43 3.90
C GLU A 539 29.83 -6.90 5.33
N ALA A 540 30.24 -5.66 5.54
CA ALA A 540 30.28 -5.04 6.85
C ALA A 540 29.85 -3.58 6.82
N ARG A 541 29.14 -3.15 7.87
CA ARG A 541 28.61 -1.80 8.02
C ARG A 541 29.69 -0.70 7.88
N ARG A 542 30.90 -0.94 8.36
CA ARG A 542 32.03 0.00 8.29
C ARG A 542 32.51 0.31 6.84
N LEU A 543 32.07 -0.47 5.87
CA LEU A 543 32.43 -0.30 4.46
C LEU A 543 31.39 0.52 3.68
N LEU A 544 30.30 0.92 4.32
CA LEU A 544 29.27 1.74 3.73
C LEU A 544 29.68 3.22 3.73
N PRO A 545 29.27 4.00 2.70
CA PRO A 545 29.45 5.44 2.70
C PRO A 545 28.56 6.14 3.76
N GLU A 546 28.94 7.35 4.14
CA GLU A 546 28.21 8.15 5.14
C GLU A 546 26.82 8.62 4.64
N THR A 547 26.58 8.58 3.35
CA THR A 547 25.32 9.02 2.71
C THR A 547 24.15 8.07 2.91
N ILE A 548 24.35 6.93 3.57
CA ILE A 548 23.29 5.94 3.81
C ILE A 548 22.19 6.51 4.70
N THR A 549 20.97 6.49 4.18
CA THR A 549 19.76 6.87 4.93
C THR A 549 18.99 5.67 5.47
N THR A 550 19.07 4.54 4.77
CA THR A 550 18.39 3.29 5.16
C THR A 550 19.39 2.14 5.21
N LEU A 551 19.49 1.49 6.36
CA LEU A 551 20.38 0.35 6.57
C LEU A 551 19.57 -0.94 6.68
N ILE A 552 19.90 -1.92 5.83
CA ILE A 552 19.32 -3.27 5.84
C ILE A 552 20.45 -4.25 6.17
N GLU A 553 20.33 -4.97 7.29
CA GLU A 553 21.37 -5.86 7.76
C GLU A 553 20.84 -7.28 7.93
N TYR A 554 21.48 -8.24 7.28
CA TYR A 554 21.21 -9.68 7.43
C TYR A 554 22.25 -10.33 8.33
N LYS A 555 21.87 -10.70 9.55
CA LYS A 555 22.70 -11.42 10.52
C LYS A 555 22.08 -12.77 10.84
N ASN A 556 22.79 -13.87 10.64
CA ASN A 556 22.39 -15.22 11.06
C ASN A 556 20.93 -15.56 10.72
N GLN A 557 20.50 -15.26 9.50
CA GLN A 557 19.12 -15.39 9.00
C GLN A 557 18.10 -14.41 9.62
N ASN A 558 18.51 -13.50 10.48
CA ASN A 558 17.68 -12.43 10.98
C ASN A 558 17.90 -11.15 10.15
N LEU A 559 16.82 -10.43 9.94
CA LEU A 559 16.79 -9.14 9.25
C LEU A 559 16.66 -8.03 10.28
N SER A 560 17.46 -6.96 10.16
CA SER A 560 17.25 -5.69 10.85
C SER A 560 17.27 -4.53 9.86
N ILE A 561 16.39 -3.56 10.09
CA ILE A 561 16.20 -2.38 9.24
C ILE A 561 16.49 -1.14 10.09
#